data_b2c0387dc0dcc52d9ec9f4d65c272a7e
#
_entry.id   b2c0387dc0dcc52d9ec9f4d65c272a7e
#
_cell.length_a   1.000
_cell.length_b   1.000
_cell.length_c   1.000
_cell.angle_alpha   90.00
_cell.angle_beta   90.00
_cell.angle_gamma   90.00
#
_symmetry.space_group_name_H-M   'P 1'
#
loop_
_entity.id
_entity.type
_entity.pdbx_description
1 polymer ?
#
loop_
_entity_poly.entity_id
_entity_poly.type
_entity_poly.pdbx_seq_one_letter_code
_entity_poly.pdbx_strand_id
1 'polypeptide(L)'
;MTSNDRTNGLDLCGQPVCGSQSGDHRVFNTAIQEAYIVGSTIGLSAVGLKPIVEVQFADYIYPGLNQLVTEISKSSYLSNGKFPVSMILRVPIGAYGGGGPYHSGSIESTLLTIKGIKVCYPSNAADIKGLMKAAYYDP
;
A
#
# COMPACT_ATOMS: atom_id res chain seq x y z
N MET A 1 -21.16 -15.16 16.91
CA MET A 1 -19.74 -14.82 16.72
C MET A 1 -19.58 -14.54 15.24
N THR A 2 -19.74 -13.32 14.86
CA THR A 2 -19.75 -12.91 13.46
C THR A 2 -18.30 -12.69 13.01
N SER A 3 -17.93 -13.38 11.99
CA SER A 3 -16.59 -13.50 11.38
C SER A 3 -16.11 -12.24 10.62
N ASN A 4 -16.39 -11.05 11.12
CA ASN A 4 -16.22 -9.82 10.35
C ASN A 4 -15.13 -8.90 10.88
N ASP A 5 -14.11 -9.46 11.50
CA ASP A 5 -12.96 -8.68 11.92
C ASP A 5 -11.85 -8.78 10.87
N ARG A 6 -11.83 -7.88 9.92
CA ARG A 6 -10.75 -7.77 8.94
C ARG A 6 -10.14 -6.38 8.97
N THR A 7 -8.84 -6.28 8.91
CA THR A 7 -8.11 -5.02 8.88
C THR A 7 -8.36 -4.26 7.59
N ASN A 8 -8.18 -2.95 7.62
CA ASN A 8 -8.37 -2.04 6.49
C ASN A 8 -7.27 -2.14 5.42
N GLY A 9 -6.68 -3.31 5.23
CA GLY A 9 -5.68 -3.56 4.20
C GLY A 9 -6.15 -4.60 3.22
N LEU A 10 -5.78 -4.46 1.97
CA LEU A 10 -5.87 -5.52 0.98
C LEU A 10 -4.75 -6.51 1.24
N ASP A 11 -5.11 -7.72 1.67
CA ASP A 11 -4.15 -8.81 1.70
C ASP A 11 -4.13 -9.51 0.35
N LEU A 12 -3.00 -9.46 -0.27
CA LEU A 12 -2.79 -9.83 -1.66
C LEU A 12 -2.38 -11.28 -1.86
N CYS A 13 -2.18 -12.01 -0.79
CA CYS A 13 -1.81 -13.41 -0.86
C CYS A 13 -2.90 -14.37 -0.41
N GLY A 14 -4.12 -13.89 -0.22
CA GLY A 14 -5.20 -14.72 0.30
C GLY A 14 -5.01 -15.10 1.78
N GLN A 15 -4.06 -14.46 2.46
CA GLN A 15 -3.93 -14.60 3.90
C GLN A 15 -4.98 -13.73 4.60
N PRO A 16 -5.66 -14.21 5.62
CA PRO A 16 -6.60 -13.39 6.35
C PRO A 16 -5.84 -12.23 7.01
N VAL A 17 -6.05 -11.04 6.52
CA VAL A 17 -5.58 -9.84 7.20
C VAL A 17 -6.29 -9.79 8.54
N CYS A 18 -5.54 -9.61 9.59
CA CYS A 18 -6.00 -9.56 10.96
C CYS A 18 -7.28 -8.71 11.08
N GLY A 19 -8.34 -9.30 11.60
CA GLY A 19 -9.68 -8.81 11.52
C GLY A 19 -9.89 -7.36 11.89
N SER A 20 -10.69 -6.66 11.12
CA SER A 20 -11.20 -5.36 11.51
C SER A 20 -12.72 -5.41 11.66
N GLN A 21 -13.25 -4.58 12.53
CA GLN A 21 -14.69 -4.38 12.69
C GLN A 21 -15.32 -3.58 11.54
N SER A 22 -14.55 -3.34 10.47
CA SER A 22 -14.94 -2.44 9.38
C SER A 22 -15.87 -3.05 8.33
N GLY A 23 -16.03 -4.36 8.34
CA GLY A 23 -16.89 -5.10 7.39
C GLY A 23 -16.27 -5.34 6.00
N ASP A 24 -16.80 -6.32 5.29
CA ASP A 24 -16.26 -6.78 3.99
C ASP A 24 -16.31 -5.72 2.87
N HIS A 25 -17.15 -4.71 3.01
CA HIS A 25 -17.22 -3.59 2.07
C HIS A 25 -16.04 -2.62 2.17
N ARG A 26 -15.26 -2.70 3.25
CA ARG A 26 -14.07 -1.86 3.45
C ARG A 26 -12.77 -2.65 3.37
N VAL A 27 -12.83 -3.94 3.63
CA VAL A 27 -11.65 -4.81 3.67
C VAL A 27 -11.93 -6.02 2.82
N PHE A 28 -11.17 -6.19 1.77
CA PHE A 28 -11.36 -7.28 0.81
C PHE A 28 -10.02 -7.69 0.20
N ASN A 29 -9.95 -8.92 -0.25
CA ASN A 29 -8.83 -9.44 -1.00
C ASN A 29 -9.09 -9.28 -2.50
N THR A 30 -8.03 -9.03 -3.24
CA THR A 30 -8.05 -9.07 -4.70
C THR A 30 -7.43 -10.37 -5.20
N ALA A 31 -7.46 -10.60 -6.51
CA ALA A 31 -6.55 -11.54 -7.12
C ALA A 31 -5.10 -11.07 -6.90
N ILE A 32 -4.16 -12.01 -6.88
CA ILE A 32 -2.72 -11.71 -6.78
C ILE A 32 -2.28 -11.01 -8.08
N GLN A 33 -2.29 -9.69 -8.06
CA GLN A 33 -1.98 -8.86 -9.21
C GLN A 33 -1.54 -7.47 -8.73
N GLU A 34 -0.26 -7.28 -8.51
CA GLU A 34 0.30 -6.07 -7.89
C GLU A 34 0.04 -4.81 -8.73
N ALA A 35 0.05 -4.94 -10.06
CA ALA A 35 -0.29 -3.83 -10.94
C ALA A 35 -1.74 -3.34 -10.72
N TYR A 36 -2.68 -4.27 -10.55
CA TYR A 36 -4.07 -3.93 -10.24
C TYR A 36 -4.19 -3.33 -8.85
N ILE A 37 -3.52 -3.90 -7.87
CA ILE A 37 -3.58 -3.47 -6.47
C ILE A 37 -3.12 -2.03 -6.32
N VAL A 38 -1.95 -1.73 -6.86
CA VAL A 38 -1.40 -0.38 -6.83
C VAL A 38 -2.22 0.55 -7.74
N GLY A 39 -2.55 0.12 -8.96
CA GLY A 39 -3.27 0.94 -9.93
C GLY A 39 -4.71 1.27 -9.55
N SER A 40 -5.42 0.36 -8.89
CA SER A 40 -6.81 0.60 -8.45
C SER A 40 -6.95 1.75 -7.45
N THR A 41 -5.87 2.08 -6.74
CA THR A 41 -5.85 3.20 -5.79
C THR A 41 -6.13 4.54 -6.46
N ILE A 42 -5.81 4.69 -7.75
CA ILE A 42 -6.08 5.89 -8.53
C ILE A 42 -7.58 6.12 -8.63
N GLY A 43 -8.32 5.10 -9.05
CA GLY A 43 -9.79 5.18 -9.15
C GLY A 43 -10.47 5.35 -7.79
N LEU A 44 -10.00 4.63 -6.79
CA LEU A 44 -10.53 4.75 -5.41
C LEU A 44 -10.30 6.16 -4.85
N SER A 45 -9.12 6.73 -5.07
CA SER A 45 -8.82 8.09 -4.65
C SER A 45 -9.65 9.13 -5.41
N ALA A 46 -9.88 8.92 -6.71
CA ALA A 46 -10.69 9.83 -7.53
C ALA A 46 -12.15 9.94 -7.07
N VAL A 47 -12.69 8.88 -6.45
CA VAL A 47 -14.03 8.89 -5.83
C VAL A 47 -14.02 9.31 -4.35
N GLY A 48 -12.91 9.84 -3.86
CA GLY A 48 -12.79 10.40 -2.52
C GLY A 48 -12.48 9.39 -1.41
N LEU A 49 -12.12 8.16 -1.78
CA LEU A 49 -11.64 7.17 -0.82
C LEU A 49 -10.14 7.33 -0.58
N LYS A 50 -9.68 6.86 0.58
CA LYS A 50 -8.25 6.77 0.89
C LYS A 50 -7.87 5.31 1.09
N PRO A 51 -7.49 4.60 0.03
CA PRO A 51 -7.15 3.19 0.11
C PRO A 51 -5.84 2.97 0.87
N ILE A 52 -5.82 1.89 1.65
CA ILE A 52 -4.61 1.32 2.23
C ILE A 52 -4.43 -0.03 1.56
N VAL A 53 -3.41 -0.17 0.75
CA VAL A 53 -3.12 -1.40 0.01
C VAL A 53 -1.80 -2.01 0.47
N GLU A 54 -1.67 -3.32 0.32
CA GLU A 54 -0.47 -4.04 0.70
C GLU A 54 0.04 -4.87 -0.47
N VAL A 55 1.33 -4.75 -0.74
CA VAL A 55 2.11 -5.71 -1.51
C VAL A 55 2.87 -6.55 -0.50
N GLN A 56 2.63 -7.85 -0.48
CA GLN A 56 3.02 -8.73 0.62
C GLN A 56 4.53 -8.76 0.90
N PHE A 57 5.35 -8.67 -0.15
CA PHE A 57 6.81 -8.62 -0.04
C PHE A 57 7.38 -7.64 -1.04
N ALA A 58 8.48 -6.99 -0.69
CA ALA A 58 9.15 -6.02 -1.56
C ALA A 58 9.54 -6.61 -2.92
N ASP A 59 9.88 -7.89 -2.95
CA ASP A 59 10.24 -8.61 -4.17
C ASP A 59 9.12 -8.65 -5.21
N TYR A 60 7.87 -8.49 -4.80
CA TYR A 60 6.68 -8.58 -5.67
C TYR A 60 6.14 -7.23 -6.12
N ILE A 61 6.73 -6.11 -5.70
CA ILE A 61 6.22 -4.78 -6.07
C ILE A 61 6.43 -4.43 -7.55
N TYR A 62 7.38 -5.05 -8.22
CA TYR A 62 7.81 -4.66 -9.56
C TYR A 62 6.68 -4.57 -10.60
N PRO A 63 5.71 -5.49 -10.66
CA PRO A 63 4.57 -5.34 -11.56
C PRO A 63 3.71 -4.10 -11.27
N GLY A 64 3.65 -3.68 -10.00
CA GLY A 64 2.92 -2.48 -9.56
C GLY A 64 3.74 -1.20 -9.61
N LEU A 65 5.06 -1.30 -9.78
CA LEU A 65 5.96 -0.15 -9.77
C LEU A 65 5.68 0.81 -10.92
N ASN A 66 5.25 0.30 -12.07
CA ASN A 66 4.87 1.13 -13.20
C ASN A 66 3.75 2.10 -12.82
N GLN A 67 2.67 1.62 -12.19
CA GLN A 67 1.54 2.45 -11.76
C GLN A 67 1.99 3.50 -10.73
N LEU A 68 2.89 3.13 -9.84
CA LEU A 68 3.42 4.06 -8.85
C LEU A 68 4.23 5.17 -9.50
N VAL A 69 5.12 4.83 -10.44
CA VAL A 69 6.05 5.77 -11.09
C VAL A 69 5.36 6.64 -12.15
N THR A 70 4.48 6.06 -12.95
CA THR A 70 3.92 6.75 -14.12
C THR A 70 2.65 7.52 -13.80
N GLU A 71 1.81 6.96 -12.94
CA GLU A 71 0.48 7.49 -12.67
C GLU A 71 0.39 8.16 -11.29
N ILE A 72 0.56 7.39 -10.22
CA ILE A 72 0.29 7.86 -8.86
C ILE A 72 1.18 9.04 -8.50
N SER A 73 2.48 8.90 -8.71
CA SER A 73 3.46 9.93 -8.33
C SER A 73 3.33 11.24 -9.10
N LYS A 74 2.76 11.21 -10.30
CA LYS A 74 2.70 12.36 -11.22
C LYS A 74 1.31 12.96 -11.36
N SER A 75 0.27 12.25 -10.98
CA SER A 75 -1.13 12.64 -11.22
C SER A 75 -1.44 14.05 -10.71
N SER A 76 -1.06 14.37 -9.49
CA SER A 76 -1.29 15.70 -8.91
C SER A 76 -0.55 16.79 -9.69
N TYR A 77 0.72 16.56 -10.02
CA TYR A 77 1.52 17.52 -10.78
C TYR A 77 0.95 17.77 -12.19
N LEU A 78 0.69 16.70 -12.94
CA LEU A 78 0.21 16.79 -14.32
C LEU A 78 -1.19 17.40 -14.42
N SER A 79 -2.02 17.18 -13.40
CA SER A 79 -3.38 17.74 -13.34
C SER A 79 -3.47 19.12 -12.70
N ASN A 80 -2.33 19.73 -12.35
CA ASN A 80 -2.28 20.98 -11.58
C ASN A 80 -3.12 20.91 -10.28
N GLY A 81 -2.95 19.82 -9.53
CA GLY A 81 -3.62 19.56 -8.25
C GLY A 81 -5.07 19.08 -8.34
N LYS A 82 -5.63 18.91 -9.56
CA LYS A 82 -7.03 18.52 -9.73
C LYS A 82 -7.30 17.03 -9.41
N PHE A 83 -6.31 16.18 -9.61
CA PHE A 83 -6.40 14.74 -9.41
C PHE A 83 -5.26 14.23 -8.52
N PRO A 84 -5.25 14.59 -7.23
CA PRO A 84 -4.33 14.00 -6.29
C PRO A 84 -4.69 12.52 -6.06
N VAL A 85 -3.67 11.68 -5.88
CA VAL A 85 -3.89 10.29 -5.47
C VAL A 85 -3.49 10.16 -4.00
N SER A 86 -4.47 10.06 -3.14
CA SER A 86 -4.29 9.92 -1.69
C SER A 86 -4.42 8.44 -1.32
N MET A 87 -3.28 7.78 -1.05
CA MET A 87 -3.26 6.34 -0.75
C MET A 87 -2.10 6.00 0.18
N ILE A 88 -2.16 4.85 0.82
CA ILE A 88 -1.07 4.28 1.58
C ILE A 88 -0.72 2.92 0.98
N LEU A 89 0.54 2.73 0.64
CA LEU A 89 1.08 1.45 0.21
C LEU A 89 1.97 0.87 1.32
N ARG A 90 1.61 -0.31 1.81
CA ARG A 90 2.42 -1.08 2.73
C ARG A 90 3.23 -2.12 1.97
N VAL A 91 4.51 -2.20 2.28
CA VAL A 91 5.44 -3.15 1.65
C VAL A 91 6.34 -3.72 2.74
N PRO A 92 6.11 -4.94 3.23
CA PRO A 92 7.07 -5.63 4.09
C PRO A 92 8.38 -5.89 3.37
N ILE A 93 9.48 -5.68 4.08
CA ILE A 93 10.85 -5.79 3.56
C ILE A 93 11.73 -6.59 4.49
N GLY A 94 12.90 -7.02 3.98
CA GLY A 94 13.97 -7.62 4.76
C GLY A 94 13.79 -9.09 5.09
N ALA A 95 14.83 -9.66 5.69
CA ALA A 95 14.99 -11.10 5.86
C ALA A 95 14.60 -11.61 7.26
N TYR A 96 13.88 -10.83 8.06
CA TYR A 96 13.57 -11.20 9.44
C TYR A 96 12.84 -12.56 9.56
N GLY A 97 11.91 -12.83 8.64
CA GLY A 97 11.16 -14.08 8.59
C GLY A 97 11.90 -15.25 7.93
N GLY A 98 13.09 -15.05 7.41
CA GLY A 98 13.86 -16.10 6.74
C GLY A 98 13.20 -16.67 5.47
N GLY A 99 12.45 -15.86 4.73
CA GLY A 99 11.66 -16.26 3.57
C GLY A 99 12.48 -16.58 2.29
N GLY A 100 13.80 -16.59 2.39
CA GLY A 100 14.67 -16.85 1.25
C GLY A 100 14.74 -15.66 0.26
N PRO A 101 15.36 -15.86 -0.92
CA PRO A 101 15.67 -14.75 -1.83
C PRO A 101 14.45 -14.03 -2.43
N TYR A 102 13.29 -14.68 -2.45
CA TYR A 102 12.06 -14.10 -3.01
C TYR A 102 11.15 -13.42 -2.00
N HIS A 103 11.51 -13.42 -0.71
CA HIS A 103 10.69 -12.89 0.37
C HIS A 103 11.51 -12.06 1.37
N SER A 104 12.67 -11.58 0.96
CA SER A 104 13.61 -10.91 1.87
C SER A 104 14.22 -9.67 1.26
N GLY A 105 13.67 -9.19 0.16
CA GLY A 105 14.17 -8.03 -0.55
C GLY A 105 13.98 -6.72 0.18
N SER A 106 14.67 -5.70 -0.32
CA SER A 106 14.59 -4.31 0.12
C SER A 106 14.53 -3.42 -1.11
N ILE A 107 13.61 -2.46 -1.13
CA ILE A 107 13.32 -1.66 -2.33
C ILE A 107 13.38 -0.16 -2.08
N GLU A 108 13.74 0.26 -0.89
CA GLU A 108 13.72 1.66 -0.45
C GLU A 108 14.50 2.58 -1.38
N SER A 109 15.69 2.15 -1.81
CA SER A 109 16.53 2.94 -2.72
C SER A 109 15.86 3.22 -4.07
N THR A 110 15.11 2.25 -4.58
CA THR A 110 14.31 2.42 -5.80
C THR A 110 13.16 3.39 -5.56
N LEU A 111 12.43 3.24 -4.45
CA LEU A 111 11.31 4.12 -4.11
C LEU A 111 11.75 5.56 -3.89
N LEU A 112 12.92 5.80 -3.32
CA LEU A 112 13.47 7.13 -3.10
C LEU A 112 13.80 7.88 -4.41
N THR A 113 13.89 7.20 -5.52
CA THR A 113 14.06 7.84 -6.84
C THR A 113 12.76 8.41 -7.39
N ILE A 114 11.60 7.98 -6.87
CA ILE A 114 10.28 8.38 -7.33
C ILE A 114 9.89 9.72 -6.69
N LYS A 115 9.69 10.74 -7.50
CA LYS A 115 9.22 12.04 -7.02
C LYS A 115 7.70 12.00 -6.77
N GLY A 116 7.23 12.75 -5.78
CA GLY A 116 5.80 12.88 -5.49
C GLY A 116 5.24 11.82 -4.54
N ILE A 117 6.08 10.97 -3.96
CA ILE A 117 5.70 10.05 -2.90
C ILE A 117 6.52 10.31 -1.63
N LYS A 118 5.98 9.94 -0.48
CA LYS A 118 6.66 9.95 0.81
C LYS A 118 7.01 8.53 1.19
N VAL A 119 8.28 8.26 1.48
CA VAL A 119 8.77 6.94 1.89
C VAL A 119 9.04 6.96 3.38
N CYS A 120 8.39 6.08 4.13
CA CYS A 120 8.56 5.92 5.57
C CYS A 120 9.11 4.54 5.88
N TYR A 121 10.05 4.46 6.78
CA TYR A 121 10.72 3.23 7.18
C TYR A 121 10.70 3.11 8.72
N PRO A 122 9.58 2.70 9.30
CA PRO A 122 9.47 2.58 10.76
C PRO A 122 10.28 1.39 11.28
N SER A 123 10.94 1.57 12.42
CA SER A 123 11.79 0.55 13.05
C SER A 123 11.11 -0.18 14.21
N ASN A 124 9.97 0.29 14.68
CA ASN A 124 9.26 -0.29 15.82
C ASN A 124 7.74 -0.08 15.69
N ALA A 125 6.97 -0.79 16.52
CA ALA A 125 5.51 -0.77 16.47
C ALA A 125 4.89 0.60 16.81
N ALA A 126 5.52 1.38 17.67
CA ALA A 126 5.03 2.70 18.03
C ALA A 126 5.15 3.67 16.84
N ASP A 127 6.28 3.61 16.13
CA ASP A 127 6.52 4.41 14.93
C ASP A 127 5.56 4.00 13.80
N ILE A 128 5.36 2.68 13.58
CA ILE A 128 4.38 2.20 12.59
C ILE A 128 3.01 2.81 12.88
N LYS A 129 2.54 2.72 14.13
CA LYS A 129 1.23 3.26 14.52
C LYS A 129 1.13 4.77 14.29
N GLY A 130 2.16 5.51 14.66
CA GLY A 130 2.23 6.97 14.49
C GLY A 130 2.26 7.38 13.02
N LEU A 131 3.15 6.76 12.23
CA LEU A 131 3.32 7.07 10.82
C LEU A 131 2.09 6.67 9.98
N MET A 132 1.47 5.52 10.26
CA MET A 132 0.23 5.13 9.59
C MET A 132 -0.90 6.14 9.82
N LYS A 133 -1.05 6.62 11.06
CA LYS A 133 -2.03 7.68 11.36
C LYS A 133 -1.68 8.99 10.65
N ALA A 134 -0.42 9.40 10.71
CA ALA A 134 0.03 10.62 10.04
C ALA A 134 -0.21 10.53 8.53
N ALA A 135 0.16 9.42 7.89
CA ALA A 135 -0.07 9.18 6.47
C ALA A 135 -1.57 9.17 6.09
N TYR A 136 -2.42 8.66 6.99
CA TYR A 136 -3.86 8.65 6.73
C TYR A 136 -4.45 10.07 6.72
N TYR A 137 -3.97 10.97 7.57
CA TYR A 137 -4.42 12.37 7.63
C TYR A 137 -3.62 13.31 6.71
N ASP A 138 -2.57 12.83 6.09
CA ASP A 138 -1.82 13.60 5.10
C ASP A 138 -2.67 13.77 3.83
N PRO A 139 -2.75 14.98 3.26
CA PRO A 139 -3.60 15.26 2.10
C PRO A 139 -3.16 14.52 0.83
#